data_a8738733ebecbb4cee7cd98084c63fd1
#
_entry.id   a8738733ebecbb4cee7cd98084c63fd1
#
_cell.length_a   1.000
_cell.length_b   1.000
_cell.length_c   1.000
_cell.angle_alpha   90.00
_cell.angle_beta   90.00
_cell.angle_gamma   90.00
#
_symmetry.space_group_name_H-M   'P 1'
#
loop_
_entity.id
_entity.type
_entity.pdbx_description
1 polymer ?
#
loop_
_entity_poly.entity_id
_entity_poly.type
_entity_poly.pdbx_seq_one_letter_code
_entity_poly.pdbx_strand_id
1 'polypeptide(L)'
;VAFTVEEGKIREFARATATTDPIHTDAGAALAAGFAAQPATPTHVVVSGHHRDQQAMVQRLGLALERVLVGGVRWRYHRPLMAGDRLRGVRRLVGDEQVGGRPGRSPMRRLTLRTAFVDADGVTAVEWWETVMERGR
;
A
#
# COMPACT_ATOMS: atom_id res chain seq x y z
N VAL A 1 -3.42 6.55 -8.95
CA VAL A 1 -2.88 5.37 -9.61
C VAL A 1 -4.01 4.41 -9.98
N ALA A 2 -4.02 3.86 -11.20
CA ALA A 2 -4.88 2.74 -11.57
C ALA A 2 -4.20 1.44 -11.12
N PHE A 3 -4.96 0.51 -10.57
CA PHE A 3 -4.45 -0.75 -10.05
C PHE A 3 -5.47 -1.86 -10.29
N THR A 4 -5.09 -2.88 -11.04
CA THR A 4 -5.87 -4.09 -11.23
C THR A 4 -5.31 -5.20 -10.35
N VAL A 5 -6.18 -5.89 -9.63
CA VAL A 5 -5.82 -7.07 -8.83
C VAL A 5 -5.78 -8.27 -9.77
N GLU A 6 -4.60 -8.57 -10.28
CA GLU A 6 -4.39 -9.64 -11.26
C GLU A 6 -4.14 -10.98 -10.55
N GLU A 7 -4.79 -12.05 -11.02
CA GLU A 7 -4.65 -13.39 -10.44
C GLU A 7 -3.19 -13.88 -10.42
N GLY A 8 -2.45 -13.63 -11.50
CA GLY A 8 -1.03 -13.98 -11.57
C GLY A 8 -0.20 -13.25 -10.52
N LYS A 9 -0.49 -11.97 -10.29
CA LYS A 9 0.17 -11.16 -9.26
C LYS A 9 -0.20 -11.58 -7.85
N ILE A 10 -1.42 -12.04 -7.61
CA ILE A 10 -1.80 -12.63 -6.31
C ILE A 10 -0.91 -13.84 -6.02
N ARG A 11 -0.78 -14.77 -7.00
CA ARG A 11 0.07 -15.97 -6.84
C ARG A 11 1.55 -15.64 -6.63
N GLU A 12 2.09 -14.69 -7.40
CA GLU A 12 3.48 -14.23 -7.25
C GLU A 12 3.72 -13.65 -5.87
N PHE A 13 2.82 -12.78 -5.42
CA PHE A 13 2.93 -12.12 -4.13
C PHE A 13 2.74 -13.10 -2.97
N ALA A 14 1.80 -14.04 -3.07
CA ALA A 14 1.60 -15.09 -2.08
C ALA A 14 2.89 -15.92 -1.89
N ARG A 15 3.55 -16.29 -3.01
CA ARG A 15 4.85 -16.97 -2.95
C ARG A 15 5.95 -16.12 -2.31
N ALA A 16 6.05 -14.85 -2.70
CA ALA A 16 7.05 -13.93 -2.19
C ALA A 16 6.91 -13.67 -0.67
N THR A 17 5.69 -13.79 -0.15
CA THR A 17 5.37 -13.62 1.27
C THR A 17 5.25 -14.95 2.03
N ALA A 18 5.63 -16.06 1.41
CA ALA A 18 5.54 -17.42 1.98
C ALA A 18 4.13 -17.78 2.48
N THR A 19 3.10 -17.25 1.83
CA THR A 19 1.70 -17.56 2.14
C THR A 19 1.37 -18.97 1.65
N THR A 20 0.90 -19.84 2.54
CA THR A 20 0.63 -21.26 2.27
C THR A 20 -0.86 -21.58 2.08
N ASP A 21 -1.75 -20.65 2.38
CA ASP A 21 -3.20 -20.86 2.20
C ASP A 21 -3.54 -20.97 0.71
N PRO A 22 -4.12 -22.09 0.27
CA PRO A 22 -4.40 -22.35 -1.15
C PRO A 22 -5.44 -21.41 -1.75
N ILE A 23 -6.26 -20.71 -0.95
CA ILE A 23 -7.24 -19.72 -1.47
C ILE A 23 -6.57 -18.62 -2.29
N HIS A 24 -5.30 -18.31 -2.02
CA HIS A 24 -4.54 -17.28 -2.74
C HIS A 24 -3.83 -17.79 -3.99
N THR A 25 -3.81 -19.10 -4.22
CA THR A 25 -3.05 -19.71 -5.33
C THR A 25 -3.87 -20.63 -6.22
N ASP A 26 -5.03 -21.07 -5.76
CA ASP A 26 -5.93 -22.00 -6.44
C ASP A 26 -7.37 -21.48 -6.45
N ALA A 27 -7.92 -21.29 -7.65
CA ALA A 27 -9.28 -20.76 -7.81
C ALA A 27 -10.36 -21.76 -7.30
N GLY A 28 -10.11 -23.08 -7.42
CA GLY A 28 -11.04 -24.10 -6.91
C GLY A 28 -11.09 -24.09 -5.38
N ALA A 29 -9.93 -23.94 -4.72
CA ALA A 29 -9.87 -23.79 -3.27
C ALA A 29 -10.57 -22.51 -2.80
N ALA A 30 -10.41 -21.40 -3.52
CA ALA A 30 -11.10 -20.15 -3.22
C ALA A 30 -12.62 -20.30 -3.33
N LEU A 31 -13.13 -20.92 -4.39
CA LEU A 31 -14.55 -21.20 -4.57
C LEU A 31 -15.10 -22.12 -3.47
N ALA A 32 -14.37 -23.18 -3.12
CA ALA A 32 -14.75 -24.10 -2.05
C ALA A 32 -14.81 -23.40 -0.68
N ALA A 33 -14.00 -22.38 -0.49
CA ALA A 33 -14.01 -21.54 0.71
C ALA A 33 -15.09 -20.42 0.68
N GLY A 34 -15.91 -20.35 -0.38
CA GLY A 34 -17.01 -19.40 -0.50
C GLY A 34 -16.66 -18.06 -1.14
N PHE A 35 -15.48 -17.90 -1.71
CA PHE A 35 -15.11 -16.68 -2.43
C PHE A 35 -15.60 -16.73 -3.88
N ALA A 36 -16.04 -15.59 -4.41
CA ALA A 36 -16.49 -15.48 -5.81
C ALA A 36 -15.31 -15.54 -6.81
N ALA A 37 -14.10 -15.21 -6.37
CA ALA A 37 -12.86 -15.29 -7.12
C ALA A 37 -11.70 -15.46 -6.13
N GLN A 38 -10.48 -15.64 -6.63
CA GLN A 38 -9.29 -15.79 -5.82
C GLN A 38 -9.02 -14.50 -5.01
N PRO A 39 -9.02 -14.56 -3.66
CA PRO A 39 -8.74 -13.37 -2.85
C PRO A 39 -7.24 -13.06 -2.84
N ALA A 40 -6.91 -11.79 -2.83
CA ALA A 40 -5.54 -11.32 -2.60
C ALA A 40 -5.17 -11.47 -1.12
N THR A 41 -3.87 -11.63 -0.86
CA THR A 41 -3.36 -11.57 0.52
C THR A 41 -3.56 -10.19 1.12
N PRO A 42 -3.65 -10.03 2.46
CA PRO A 42 -3.95 -8.74 3.08
C PRO A 42 -3.00 -7.60 2.70
N THR A 43 -1.73 -7.88 2.44
CA THR A 43 -0.74 -6.85 2.09
C THR A 43 -0.55 -6.65 0.59
N HIS A 44 -1.28 -7.37 -0.25
CA HIS A 44 -1.14 -7.35 -1.71
C HIS A 44 -1.25 -5.96 -2.33
N VAL A 45 -2.00 -5.04 -1.72
CA VAL A 45 -2.16 -3.67 -2.23
C VAL A 45 -0.84 -2.91 -2.41
N VAL A 46 0.25 -3.34 -1.75
CA VAL A 46 1.59 -2.75 -1.94
C VAL A 46 2.10 -2.92 -3.37
N VAL A 47 1.63 -3.93 -4.11
CA VAL A 47 1.93 -4.14 -5.54
C VAL A 47 1.56 -2.91 -6.39
N SER A 48 0.56 -2.13 -5.96
CA SER A 48 0.21 -0.85 -6.60
C SER A 48 1.38 0.14 -6.65
N GLY A 49 2.40 -0.05 -5.81
CA GLY A 49 3.63 0.75 -5.81
C GLY A 49 4.39 0.69 -7.14
N HIS A 50 4.29 -0.42 -7.87
CA HIS A 50 4.93 -0.59 -9.19
C HIS A 50 4.34 0.36 -10.25
N HIS A 51 3.14 0.87 -10.04
CA HIS A 51 2.46 1.82 -10.94
C HIS A 51 2.62 3.27 -10.51
N ARG A 52 3.53 3.56 -9.56
CA ARG A 52 3.74 4.90 -8.99
C ARG A 52 5.12 5.41 -9.34
N ASP A 53 5.19 6.69 -9.67
CA ASP A 53 6.44 7.42 -9.75
C ASP A 53 6.85 7.86 -8.33
N GLN A 54 7.67 7.05 -7.68
CA GLN A 54 8.17 7.33 -6.33
C GLN A 54 9.11 8.54 -6.32
N GLN A 55 9.91 8.69 -7.35
CA GLN A 55 10.86 9.81 -7.45
C GLN A 55 10.12 11.15 -7.56
N ALA A 56 9.13 11.23 -8.43
CA ALA A 56 8.30 12.44 -8.56
C ALA A 56 7.54 12.75 -7.26
N MET A 57 7.12 11.73 -6.50
CA MET A 57 6.49 11.93 -5.19
C MET A 57 7.47 12.53 -4.19
N VAL A 58 8.66 11.97 -4.06
CA VAL A 58 9.71 12.45 -3.14
C VAL A 58 10.05 13.91 -3.45
N GLN A 59 10.23 14.24 -4.74
CA GLN A 59 10.50 15.61 -5.18
C GLN A 59 9.36 16.57 -4.83
N ARG A 60 8.10 16.21 -5.09
CA ARG A 60 6.93 17.06 -4.77
C ARG A 60 6.77 17.31 -3.28
N LEU A 61 7.18 16.36 -2.44
CA LEU A 61 7.16 16.50 -0.98
C LEU A 61 8.37 17.26 -0.44
N GLY A 62 9.33 17.62 -1.31
CA GLY A 62 10.57 18.32 -0.92
C GLY A 62 11.48 17.46 -0.04
N LEU A 63 11.49 16.14 -0.26
CA LEU A 63 12.29 15.19 0.50
C LEU A 63 13.60 14.87 -0.21
N ALA A 64 14.64 14.60 0.57
CA ALA A 64 15.90 14.05 0.07
C ALA A 64 15.87 12.51 0.18
N LEU A 65 15.82 11.83 -0.97
CA LEU A 65 15.61 10.39 -1.04
C LEU A 65 16.59 9.57 -0.19
N GLU A 66 17.85 10.01 -0.13
CA GLU A 66 18.92 9.37 0.64
C GLU A 66 18.71 9.44 2.17
N ARG A 67 17.79 10.30 2.63
CA ARG A 67 17.43 10.45 4.04
C ARG A 67 16.06 9.92 4.40
N VAL A 68 15.32 9.43 3.38
CA VAL A 68 13.95 8.94 3.55
C VAL A 68 13.94 7.49 4.00
N LEU A 69 13.06 7.17 4.93
CA LEU A 69 12.77 5.81 5.34
C LEU A 69 11.25 5.66 5.61
N VAL A 70 10.75 4.44 5.51
CA VAL A 70 9.38 4.12 5.90
C VAL A 70 9.37 3.80 7.39
N GLY A 71 8.67 4.62 8.17
CA GLY A 71 8.55 4.46 9.63
C GLY A 71 7.45 3.49 10.05
N GLY A 72 6.48 3.24 9.17
CA GLY A 72 5.40 2.30 9.43
C GLY A 72 4.32 2.36 8.37
N VAL A 73 3.48 1.33 8.38
CA VAL A 73 2.33 1.23 7.49
C VAL A 73 1.13 0.68 8.25
N ARG A 74 -0.06 1.08 7.81
CA ARG A 74 -1.33 0.58 8.34
C ARG A 74 -2.33 0.46 7.22
N TRP A 75 -3.11 -0.63 7.23
CA TRP A 75 -4.21 -0.85 6.29
C TRP A 75 -5.55 -0.98 7.03
N ARG A 76 -6.60 -0.55 6.34
CA ARG A 76 -7.99 -0.85 6.70
C ARG A 76 -8.68 -1.42 5.48
N TYR A 77 -9.12 -2.66 5.57
CA TYR A 77 -9.90 -3.34 4.55
C TYR A 77 -11.38 -3.18 4.86
N HIS A 78 -12.15 -2.69 3.90
CA HIS A 78 -13.63 -2.62 3.96
C HIS A 78 -14.23 -3.88 3.34
N ARG A 79 -13.49 -4.53 2.45
CA ARG A 79 -13.75 -5.85 1.90
C ARG A 79 -12.43 -6.49 1.44
N PRO A 80 -12.41 -7.84 1.27
CA PRO A 80 -11.27 -8.50 0.61
C PRO A 80 -11.08 -7.94 -0.81
N LEU A 81 -9.83 -7.89 -1.27
CA LEU A 81 -9.51 -7.64 -2.67
C LEU A 81 -9.56 -8.97 -3.42
N MET A 82 -10.26 -9.00 -4.55
CA MET A 82 -10.46 -10.19 -5.34
C MET A 82 -9.77 -10.07 -6.70
N ALA A 83 -9.36 -11.20 -7.27
CA ALA A 83 -8.90 -11.23 -8.65
C ALA A 83 -9.94 -10.59 -9.57
N GLY A 84 -9.50 -9.65 -10.43
CA GLY A 84 -10.38 -8.89 -11.31
C GLY A 84 -10.79 -7.51 -10.78
N ASP A 85 -10.58 -7.21 -9.50
CA ASP A 85 -10.84 -5.87 -8.95
C ASP A 85 -10.05 -4.81 -9.72
N ARG A 86 -10.74 -3.76 -10.17
CA ARG A 86 -10.15 -2.57 -10.78
C ARG A 86 -10.28 -1.40 -9.83
N LEU A 87 -9.16 -0.95 -9.32
CA LEU A 87 -9.12 0.06 -8.27
C LEU A 87 -8.42 1.33 -8.75
N ARG A 88 -8.87 2.47 -8.25
CA ARG A 88 -8.20 3.75 -8.40
C ARG A 88 -7.68 4.21 -7.03
N GLY A 89 -6.36 4.26 -6.89
CA GLY A 89 -5.71 4.77 -5.68
C GLY A 89 -5.56 6.28 -5.72
N VAL A 90 -6.15 6.98 -4.75
CA VAL A 90 -5.99 8.42 -4.54
C VAL A 90 -5.16 8.63 -3.27
N ARG A 91 -3.94 9.17 -3.44
CA ARG A 91 -3.02 9.45 -2.33
C ARG A 91 -3.10 10.92 -1.92
N ARG A 92 -3.10 11.16 -0.61
CA ARG A 92 -3.08 12.50 0.00
C ARG A 92 -2.07 12.55 1.13
N LEU A 93 -1.40 13.70 1.27
CA LEU A 93 -0.66 14.04 2.47
C LEU A 93 -1.68 14.45 3.54
N VAL A 94 -1.68 13.74 4.66
CA VAL A 94 -2.63 13.97 5.76
C VAL A 94 -1.95 14.36 7.07
N GLY A 95 -0.62 14.35 7.11
CA GLY A 95 0.19 14.83 8.21
C GLY A 95 1.59 15.19 7.76
N ASP A 96 2.14 16.28 8.31
CA ASP A 96 3.51 16.77 8.05
C ASP A 96 3.98 17.51 9.31
N GLU A 97 4.91 16.93 10.03
CA GLU A 97 5.32 17.43 11.32
C GLU A 97 6.82 17.22 11.58
N GLN A 98 7.40 18.07 12.39
CA GLN A 98 8.75 17.88 12.92
C GLN A 98 8.65 17.04 14.20
N VAL A 99 9.46 15.99 14.29
CA VAL A 99 9.49 15.10 15.46
C VAL A 99 10.91 14.91 15.98
N GLY A 100 11.05 14.83 17.28
CA GLY A 100 12.36 14.79 17.93
C GLY A 100 13.03 16.18 17.83
N GLY A 101 14.28 16.21 18.06
CA GLY A 101 15.07 17.42 18.20
C GLY A 101 15.59 17.51 19.63
N ARG A 102 16.89 17.38 19.77
CA ARG A 102 17.63 17.54 21.02
C ARG A 102 18.82 18.45 20.73
N PRO A 103 19.40 19.10 21.71
CA PRO A 103 20.66 19.84 21.50
C PRO A 103 21.68 18.99 20.73
N GLY A 104 22.18 19.51 19.60
CA GLY A 104 23.12 18.81 18.72
C GLY A 104 22.52 17.76 17.78
N ARG A 105 21.19 17.60 17.71
CA ARG A 105 20.51 16.66 16.81
C ARG A 105 19.34 17.33 16.10
N SER A 106 19.42 17.41 14.78
CA SER A 106 18.33 17.98 13.97
C SER A 106 17.04 17.15 14.11
N PRO A 107 15.86 17.79 14.13
CA PRO A 107 14.60 17.09 14.13
C PRO A 107 14.43 16.26 12.85
N MET A 108 13.63 15.21 12.94
CA MET A 108 13.17 14.44 11.78
C MET A 108 11.86 15.02 11.28
N ARG A 109 11.63 14.98 9.97
CA ARG A 109 10.32 15.28 9.38
C ARG A 109 9.53 14.00 9.26
N ARG A 110 8.32 13.96 9.80
CA ARG A 110 7.39 12.85 9.72
C ARG A 110 6.19 13.24 8.87
N LEU A 111 6.00 12.51 7.79
CA LEU A 111 4.86 12.68 6.89
C LEU A 111 3.94 11.48 7.02
N THR A 112 2.63 11.71 6.96
CA THR A 112 1.63 10.66 6.87
C THR A 112 0.91 10.79 5.53
N LEU A 113 1.04 9.76 4.69
CA LEU A 113 0.36 9.64 3.42
C LEU A 113 -0.81 8.68 3.57
N ARG A 114 -2.00 9.05 3.12
CA ARG A 114 -3.17 8.17 3.04
C ARG A 114 -3.51 7.91 1.59
N THR A 115 -3.62 6.65 1.20
CA THR A 115 -4.13 6.24 -0.10
C THR A 115 -5.45 5.52 0.09
N ALA A 116 -6.53 6.02 -0.52
CA ALA A 116 -7.79 5.31 -0.62
C ALA A 116 -7.87 4.63 -1.99
N PHE A 117 -8.14 3.33 -2.00
CA PHE A 117 -8.38 2.56 -3.21
C PHE A 117 -9.88 2.36 -3.36
N VAL A 118 -10.43 2.94 -4.41
CA VAL A 118 -11.85 2.91 -4.72
C VAL A 118 -12.09 2.06 -5.97
N ASP A 119 -13.20 1.34 -6.00
CA ASP A 119 -13.64 0.56 -7.17
C ASP A 119 -14.35 1.45 -8.21
N ALA A 120 -14.91 0.81 -9.25
CA ALA A 120 -15.60 1.50 -10.33
C ALA A 120 -16.86 2.24 -9.87
N ASP A 121 -17.50 1.76 -8.80
CA ASP A 121 -18.69 2.35 -8.21
C ASP A 121 -18.37 3.47 -7.20
N GLY A 122 -17.07 3.77 -7.01
CA GLY A 122 -16.61 4.78 -6.08
C GLY A 122 -16.56 4.33 -4.61
N VAL A 123 -16.77 3.03 -4.36
CA VAL A 123 -16.72 2.46 -3.01
C VAL A 123 -15.27 2.18 -2.62
N THR A 124 -14.90 2.59 -1.41
CA THR A 124 -13.56 2.33 -0.89
C THR A 124 -13.41 0.87 -0.50
N ALA A 125 -12.50 0.15 -1.16
CA ALA A 125 -12.17 -1.22 -0.84
C ALA A 125 -11.11 -1.34 0.25
N VAL A 126 -10.05 -0.53 0.16
CA VAL A 126 -8.96 -0.50 1.15
C VAL A 126 -8.39 0.90 1.29
N GLU A 127 -7.97 1.21 2.51
CA GLU A 127 -7.20 2.41 2.84
C GLU A 127 -5.82 2.00 3.32
N TRP A 128 -4.82 2.75 2.91
CA TRP A 128 -3.41 2.52 3.25
C TRP A 128 -2.79 3.81 3.77
N TRP A 129 -2.30 3.78 5.01
CA TRP A 129 -1.50 4.86 5.60
C TRP A 129 -0.04 4.45 5.63
N GLU A 130 0.81 5.35 5.15
CA GLU A 130 2.27 5.22 5.18
C GLU A 130 2.84 6.36 6.02
N THR A 131 3.66 6.02 7.00
CA THR A 131 4.48 6.99 7.71
C THR A 131 5.84 7.04 7.04
N VAL A 132 6.16 8.19 6.48
CA VAL A 132 7.45 8.46 5.83
C VAL A 132 8.25 9.38 6.73
N MET A 133 9.49 9.01 7.01
CA MET A 133 10.40 9.75 7.86
C MET A 133 11.56 10.28 7.04
N GLU A 134 11.87 11.57 7.16
CA GLU A 134 13.11 12.14 6.64
C GLU A 134 14.03 12.48 7.82
N ARG A 135 15.24 11.92 7.83
CA ARG A 135 16.23 12.24 8.85
C ARG A 135 16.73 13.68 8.67
N GLY A 136 16.90 14.39 9.79
CA GLY A 136 17.55 15.69 9.80
C GLY A 136 19.00 15.62 9.29
N ARG A 137 19.51 16.78 8.90
CA ARG A 137 20.93 16.94 8.51
C ARG A 137 21.85 16.85 9.71
#